data_b641b6ddae5e918cc1733b17b191b108
#
_entry.id   b641b6ddae5e918cc1733b17b191b108
#
_cell.length_a   1.000
_cell.length_b   1.000
_cell.length_c   1.000
_cell.angle_alpha   90.00
_cell.angle_beta   90.00
_cell.angle_gamma   90.00
#
_symmetry.space_group_name_H-M   'P 1'
#
loop_
_entity.id
_entity.type
_entity.pdbx_description
1 polymer ?
#
loop_
_entity_poly.entity_id
_entity_poly.type
_entity_poly.pdbx_seq_one_letter_code
_entity_poly.pdbx_strand_id
1 'polypeptide(L)'
;MSRALRFAPLVLLVILLAGLIWRLATPTDTVVTSKMEGKPLPAFVLPAMLPGKPALSSQDLAAGEPRLVNFFASWCVPCIAEAPVLQQLKQRGVAIDGIAVRDRPEDVAAFLARNGDPYQRIGSDAQSRVQIALGSSGVPESFVIDGRGVIRYQHIGAIKPADVALIMRQLEQAR
;
A
#
# COMPACT_ATOMS: atom_id res chain seq x y z
N MET A 1 -41.17 -29.33 34.31
CA MET A 1 -40.11 -28.59 33.57
C MET A 1 -39.39 -27.66 34.55
N SER A 2 -38.17 -27.96 34.89
CA SER A 2 -37.40 -27.21 35.93
C SER A 2 -37.21 -25.74 35.52
N ARG A 3 -37.30 -24.81 36.48
CA ARG A 3 -37.06 -23.36 36.26
C ARG A 3 -35.71 -23.10 35.53
N ALA A 4 -34.73 -23.96 35.72
CA ALA A 4 -33.43 -23.89 35.05
C ALA A 4 -33.54 -24.02 33.51
N LEU A 5 -34.50 -24.82 32.98
CA LEU A 5 -34.63 -25.03 31.54
C LEU A 5 -35.17 -23.79 30.80
N ARG A 6 -35.86 -22.87 31.52
CA ARG A 6 -36.35 -21.61 30.96
C ARG A 6 -35.26 -20.59 30.72
N PHE A 7 -34.14 -20.64 31.47
CA PHE A 7 -33.00 -19.73 31.34
C PHE A 7 -31.92 -20.27 30.40
N ALA A 8 -32.00 -21.57 29.98
CA ALA A 8 -31.03 -22.16 29.09
C ALA A 8 -30.78 -21.37 27.78
N PRO A 9 -31.81 -20.86 27.07
CA PRO A 9 -31.59 -20.07 25.84
C PRO A 9 -30.91 -18.72 26.14
N LEU A 10 -31.20 -18.11 27.28
CA LEU A 10 -30.58 -16.84 27.68
C LEU A 10 -29.08 -17.03 27.99
N VAL A 11 -28.75 -18.10 28.72
CA VAL A 11 -27.36 -18.46 29.05
C VAL A 11 -26.58 -18.75 27.77
N LEU A 12 -27.17 -19.50 26.84
CA LEU A 12 -26.55 -19.79 25.54
C LEU A 12 -26.29 -18.51 24.75
N LEU A 13 -27.26 -17.59 24.71
CA LEU A 13 -27.09 -16.32 24.03
C LEU A 13 -25.94 -15.49 24.64
N VAL A 14 -25.86 -15.41 25.97
CA VAL A 14 -24.79 -14.69 26.66
C VAL A 14 -23.41 -15.30 26.34
N ILE A 15 -23.29 -16.63 26.33
CA ILE A 15 -22.04 -17.32 25.96
C ILE A 15 -21.65 -17.01 24.52
N LEU A 16 -22.61 -17.06 23.59
CA LEU A 16 -22.34 -16.75 22.18
C LEU A 16 -21.92 -15.28 21.98
N LEU A 17 -22.57 -14.35 22.66
CA LEU A 17 -22.21 -12.91 22.58
C LEU A 17 -20.82 -12.67 23.23
N ALA A 18 -20.54 -13.28 24.35
CA ALA A 18 -19.23 -13.18 25.01
C ALA A 18 -18.12 -13.74 24.11
N GLY A 19 -18.35 -14.90 23.48
CA GLY A 19 -17.43 -15.49 22.51
C GLY A 19 -17.22 -14.63 21.27
N LEU A 20 -18.29 -14.03 20.75
CA LEU A 20 -18.19 -13.10 19.62
C LEU A 20 -17.40 -11.84 19.98
N ILE A 21 -17.69 -11.23 21.13
CA ILE A 21 -16.97 -10.03 21.61
C ILE A 21 -15.50 -10.37 21.82
N TRP A 22 -15.18 -11.51 22.45
CA TRP A 22 -13.81 -11.97 22.63
C TRP A 22 -13.10 -12.18 21.29
N ARG A 23 -13.76 -12.79 20.31
CA ARG A 23 -13.24 -13.01 18.96
C ARG A 23 -12.97 -11.69 18.22
N LEU A 24 -13.84 -10.69 18.36
CA LEU A 24 -13.69 -9.38 17.76
C LEU A 24 -12.63 -8.52 18.48
N ALA A 25 -12.46 -8.72 19.79
CA ALA A 25 -11.47 -7.99 20.59
C ALA A 25 -10.04 -8.56 20.46
N THR A 26 -9.89 -9.81 19.99
CA THR A 26 -8.57 -10.39 19.70
C THR A 26 -8.10 -9.97 18.32
N PRO A 27 -7.05 -9.10 18.20
CA PRO A 27 -6.48 -8.77 16.91
C PRO A 27 -5.93 -10.05 16.29
N THR A 28 -6.45 -10.43 15.16
CA THR A 28 -5.80 -11.44 14.33
C THR A 28 -4.72 -10.71 13.53
N ASP A 29 -3.46 -10.88 13.91
CA ASP A 29 -2.32 -10.55 13.07
C ASP A 29 -2.36 -11.45 11.83
N THR A 30 -3.25 -11.13 10.91
CA THR A 30 -3.20 -11.70 9.57
C THR A 30 -2.02 -11.03 8.87
N VAL A 31 -0.83 -11.62 9.01
CA VAL A 31 0.27 -11.35 8.09
C VAL A 31 -0.22 -11.82 6.71
N VAL A 32 -0.78 -10.90 5.94
CA VAL A 32 -1.14 -11.16 4.55
C VAL A 32 0.18 -11.24 3.79
N THR A 33 0.72 -12.46 3.67
CA THR A 33 1.91 -12.69 2.87
C THR A 33 1.56 -12.41 1.41
N SER A 34 2.23 -11.44 0.82
CA SER A 34 2.04 -11.11 -0.59
C SER A 34 2.37 -12.31 -1.47
N LYS A 35 1.43 -12.68 -2.34
CA LYS A 35 1.67 -13.71 -3.36
C LYS A 35 2.65 -13.25 -4.44
N MET A 36 3.04 -11.98 -4.43
CA MET A 36 3.91 -11.36 -5.43
C MET A 36 5.36 -11.22 -4.96
N GLU A 37 5.64 -11.39 -3.66
CA GLU A 37 7.01 -11.38 -3.17
C GLU A 37 7.87 -12.47 -3.84
N GLY A 38 9.06 -12.09 -4.26
CA GLY A 38 10.00 -12.95 -5.01
C GLY A 38 9.70 -13.07 -6.50
N LYS A 39 8.60 -12.48 -7.01
CA LYS A 39 8.26 -12.51 -8.44
C LYS A 39 8.77 -11.26 -9.16
N PRO A 40 9.12 -11.40 -10.46
CA PRO A 40 9.44 -10.25 -11.28
C PRO A 40 8.20 -9.39 -11.51
N LEU A 41 8.43 -8.08 -11.67
CA LEU A 41 7.39 -7.14 -12.10
C LEU A 41 6.79 -7.60 -13.44
N PRO A 42 5.47 -7.54 -13.60
CA PRO A 42 4.87 -7.64 -14.92
C PRO A 42 5.36 -6.48 -15.81
N ALA A 43 5.48 -6.72 -17.10
CA ALA A 43 5.82 -5.66 -18.04
C ALA A 43 4.69 -4.63 -18.16
N PHE A 44 5.01 -3.36 -17.95
CA PHE A 44 4.06 -2.26 -18.15
C PHE A 44 4.76 -0.97 -18.57
N VAL A 45 3.99 -0.09 -19.20
CA VAL A 45 4.33 1.30 -19.47
C VAL A 45 3.11 2.15 -19.14
N LEU A 46 3.28 3.08 -18.22
CA LEU A 46 2.26 4.05 -17.83
C LEU A 46 2.63 5.44 -18.36
N PRO A 47 1.70 6.18 -18.96
CA PRO A 47 1.95 7.55 -19.34
C PRO A 47 2.24 8.42 -18.12
N ALA A 48 2.96 9.51 -18.30
CA ALA A 48 3.18 10.49 -17.27
C ALA A 48 1.85 11.04 -16.75
N MET A 49 1.69 11.09 -15.42
CA MET A 49 0.47 11.62 -14.79
C MET A 49 0.41 13.14 -14.85
N LEU A 50 1.56 13.80 -14.76
CA LEU A 50 1.66 15.26 -14.68
C LEU A 50 2.70 15.82 -15.67
N PRO A 51 2.52 17.02 -16.21
CA PRO A 51 3.58 17.75 -16.89
C PRO A 51 4.79 17.91 -15.96
N GLY A 52 5.99 17.68 -16.51
CA GLY A 52 7.24 17.76 -15.73
C GLY A 52 7.60 16.54 -14.88
N LYS A 53 6.74 15.53 -14.82
CA LYS A 53 7.06 14.22 -14.25
C LYS A 53 7.24 13.21 -15.39
N PRO A 54 8.32 12.38 -15.35
CA PRO A 54 8.49 11.33 -16.36
C PRO A 54 7.39 10.27 -16.28
N ALA A 55 7.14 9.60 -17.40
CA ALA A 55 6.38 8.35 -17.47
C ALA A 55 7.04 7.28 -16.59
N LEU A 56 6.31 6.21 -16.29
CA LEU A 56 6.79 5.12 -15.45
C LEU A 56 6.62 3.78 -16.16
N SER A 57 7.69 3.01 -16.26
CA SER A 57 7.67 1.66 -16.80
C SER A 57 8.31 0.66 -15.83
N SER A 58 8.05 -0.64 -16.05
CA SER A 58 8.73 -1.69 -15.32
C SER A 58 10.26 -1.68 -15.53
N GLN A 59 10.74 -1.18 -16.67
CA GLN A 59 12.17 -1.02 -16.94
C GLN A 59 12.81 0.09 -16.09
N ASP A 60 12.09 1.19 -15.86
CA ASP A 60 12.57 2.26 -14.96
C ASP A 60 12.72 1.77 -13.52
N LEU A 61 11.89 0.80 -13.11
CA LEU A 61 11.93 0.20 -11.78
C LEU A 61 13.02 -0.87 -11.65
N ALA A 62 13.52 -1.40 -12.76
CA ALA A 62 14.60 -2.38 -12.83
C ALA A 62 15.96 -1.74 -13.17
N ALA A 63 16.18 -0.49 -12.79
CA ALA A 63 17.35 0.30 -13.20
C ALA A 63 18.57 0.20 -12.26
N GLY A 64 18.75 -0.91 -11.57
CA GLY A 64 19.95 -1.22 -10.77
C GLY A 64 19.85 -0.87 -9.28
N GLU A 65 18.99 0.05 -8.88
CA GLU A 65 18.82 0.46 -7.48
C GLU A 65 17.44 0.11 -6.94
N PRO A 66 17.33 -0.30 -5.65
CA PRO A 66 16.03 -0.57 -5.04
C PRO A 66 15.17 0.69 -4.98
N ARG A 67 13.87 0.52 -5.17
CA ARG A 67 12.88 1.61 -5.19
C ARG A 67 11.63 1.26 -4.39
N LEU A 68 10.99 2.29 -3.89
CA LEU A 68 9.64 2.18 -3.31
C LEU A 68 8.62 2.62 -4.37
N VAL A 69 7.72 1.73 -4.74
CA VAL A 69 6.60 2.03 -5.64
C VAL A 69 5.34 2.15 -4.80
N ASN A 70 4.70 3.31 -4.82
CA ASN A 70 3.50 3.58 -4.03
C ASN A 70 2.30 3.78 -4.95
N PHE A 71 1.25 2.99 -4.74
CA PHE A 71 -0.06 3.16 -5.35
C PHE A 71 -0.89 4.12 -4.52
N PHE A 72 -1.35 5.19 -5.14
CA PHE A 72 -2.09 6.24 -4.45
C PHE A 72 -3.21 6.82 -5.32
N ALA A 73 -4.07 7.63 -4.70
CA ALA A 73 -5.05 8.45 -5.41
C ALA A 73 -5.34 9.73 -4.62
N SER A 74 -5.72 10.79 -5.32
CA SER A 74 -6.05 12.09 -4.72
C SER A 74 -7.28 12.03 -3.82
N TRP A 75 -8.23 11.15 -4.13
CA TRP A 75 -9.46 10.90 -3.38
C TRP A 75 -9.29 9.94 -2.19
N CYS A 76 -8.10 9.39 -2.00
CA CYS A 76 -7.81 8.39 -0.97
C CYS A 76 -7.42 9.06 0.36
N VAL A 77 -8.31 9.05 1.34
CA VAL A 77 -8.06 9.66 2.66
C VAL A 77 -6.84 9.07 3.39
N PRO A 78 -6.63 7.73 3.43
CA PRO A 78 -5.43 7.18 4.03
C PRO A 78 -4.13 7.59 3.31
N CYS A 79 -4.17 7.89 1.99
CA CYS A 79 -3.02 8.39 1.23
C CYS A 79 -2.60 9.80 1.69
N ILE A 80 -3.57 10.63 2.12
CA ILE A 80 -3.28 11.93 2.74
C ILE A 80 -2.52 11.71 4.06
N ALA A 81 -2.95 10.74 4.85
CA ALA A 81 -2.33 10.46 6.15
C ALA A 81 -0.90 9.92 6.03
N GLU A 82 -0.54 9.19 4.96
CA GLU A 82 0.81 8.66 4.76
C GLU A 82 1.77 9.67 4.10
N ALA A 83 1.26 10.72 3.45
CA ALA A 83 2.09 11.66 2.68
C ALA A 83 3.29 12.25 3.47
N PRO A 84 3.15 12.65 4.75
CA PRO A 84 4.29 13.10 5.55
C PRO A 84 5.37 12.03 5.73
N VAL A 85 4.97 10.76 5.83
CA VAL A 85 5.89 9.63 6.00
C VAL A 85 6.66 9.36 4.71
N LEU A 86 6.01 9.44 3.55
CA LEU A 86 6.65 9.35 2.25
C LEU A 86 7.67 10.49 2.05
N GLN A 87 7.35 11.72 2.48
CA GLN A 87 8.30 12.83 2.49
C GLN A 87 9.51 12.55 3.37
N GLN A 88 9.31 11.97 4.55
CA GLN A 88 10.40 11.57 5.44
C GLN A 88 11.30 10.50 4.79
N LEU A 89 10.72 9.51 4.11
CA LEU A 89 11.47 8.47 3.38
C LEU A 89 12.29 9.10 2.23
N LYS A 90 11.69 10.02 1.46
CA LYS A 90 12.39 10.79 0.42
C LYS A 90 13.60 11.57 0.98
N GLN A 91 13.42 12.26 2.11
CA GLN A 91 14.49 12.99 2.78
C GLN A 91 15.63 12.10 3.26
N ARG A 92 15.35 10.82 3.51
CA ARG A 92 16.35 9.78 3.83
C ARG A 92 17.01 9.16 2.59
N GLY A 93 16.74 9.68 1.40
CA GLY A 93 17.34 9.23 0.16
C GLY A 93 16.61 8.06 -0.52
N VAL A 94 15.42 7.68 -0.08
CA VAL A 94 14.63 6.64 -0.75
C VAL A 94 14.13 7.15 -2.10
N ALA A 95 14.41 6.40 -3.16
CA ALA A 95 13.83 6.64 -4.48
C ALA A 95 12.37 6.15 -4.46
N ILE A 96 11.41 7.07 -4.62
CA ILE A 96 9.98 6.76 -4.58
C ILE A 96 9.36 7.09 -5.93
N ASP A 97 8.65 6.12 -6.51
CA ASP A 97 7.82 6.32 -7.70
C ASP A 97 6.35 6.10 -7.36
N GLY A 98 5.48 6.94 -7.93
CA GLY A 98 4.05 6.89 -7.71
C GLY A 98 3.31 6.25 -8.88
N ILE A 99 2.25 5.51 -8.57
CA ILE A 99 1.26 5.06 -9.55
C ILE A 99 -0.08 5.62 -9.11
N ALA A 100 -0.58 6.62 -9.86
CA ALA A 100 -1.88 7.24 -9.61
C ALA A 100 -2.99 6.37 -10.22
N VAL A 101 -3.92 5.91 -9.36
CA VAL A 101 -4.95 4.94 -9.71
C VAL A 101 -6.29 5.63 -9.91
N ARG A 102 -6.90 5.49 -11.11
CA ARG A 102 -8.24 6.04 -11.43
C ARG A 102 -8.38 7.51 -11.05
N ASP A 103 -7.40 8.30 -11.41
CA ASP A 103 -7.31 9.68 -11.00
C ASP A 103 -7.13 10.61 -12.19
N ARG A 104 -7.37 11.91 -11.99
CA ARG A 104 -7.21 12.95 -13.00
C ARG A 104 -5.97 13.79 -12.70
N PRO A 105 -5.26 14.26 -13.75
CA PRO A 105 -4.04 15.05 -13.59
C PRO A 105 -4.21 16.27 -12.67
N GLU A 106 -5.32 17.00 -12.80
CA GLU A 106 -5.61 18.19 -12.01
C GLU A 106 -5.82 17.87 -10.54
N ASP A 107 -6.46 16.75 -10.20
CA ASP A 107 -6.72 16.32 -8.83
C ASP A 107 -5.43 15.84 -8.17
N VAL A 108 -4.59 15.09 -8.91
CA VAL A 108 -3.25 14.67 -8.43
C VAL A 108 -2.35 15.89 -8.22
N ALA A 109 -2.34 16.87 -9.13
CA ALA A 109 -1.55 18.09 -8.97
C ALA A 109 -1.97 18.84 -7.70
N ALA A 110 -3.28 18.99 -7.46
CA ALA A 110 -3.81 19.62 -6.26
C ALA A 110 -3.48 18.83 -4.98
N PHE A 111 -3.52 17.49 -5.04
CA PHE A 111 -3.14 16.62 -3.94
C PHE A 111 -1.66 16.84 -3.55
N LEU A 112 -0.75 16.80 -4.52
CA LEU A 112 0.68 16.98 -4.28
C LEU A 112 1.03 18.39 -3.80
N ALA A 113 0.34 19.41 -4.32
CA ALA A 113 0.54 20.80 -3.85
C ALA A 113 0.16 20.96 -2.37
N ARG A 114 -0.85 20.25 -1.88
CA ARG A 114 -1.29 20.33 -0.46
C ARG A 114 -0.48 19.44 0.47
N ASN A 115 -0.06 18.25 0.02
CA ASN A 115 0.51 17.22 0.89
C ASN A 115 2.01 16.99 0.66
N GLY A 116 2.60 17.70 -0.32
CA GLY A 116 3.98 17.51 -0.75
C GLY A 116 4.13 16.43 -1.83
N ASP A 117 5.24 16.49 -2.55
CA ASP A 117 5.56 15.58 -3.66
C ASP A 117 6.78 14.71 -3.33
N PRO A 118 6.59 13.46 -2.92
CA PRO A 118 7.69 12.54 -2.64
C PRO A 118 8.25 11.87 -3.91
N TYR A 119 7.51 11.86 -5.02
CA TYR A 119 7.73 11.00 -6.16
C TYR A 119 8.76 11.53 -7.16
N GLN A 120 9.61 10.65 -7.68
CA GLN A 120 10.50 10.94 -8.82
C GLN A 120 9.75 10.85 -10.14
N ARG A 121 8.94 9.81 -10.32
CA ARG A 121 8.06 9.58 -11.46
C ARG A 121 6.64 9.37 -10.98
N ILE A 122 5.65 9.67 -11.81
CA ILE A 122 4.26 9.35 -11.52
C ILE A 122 3.62 8.80 -12.80
N GLY A 123 3.30 7.51 -12.79
CA GLY A 123 2.55 6.84 -13.85
C GLY A 123 1.04 6.93 -13.64
N SER A 124 0.29 7.12 -14.73
CA SER A 124 -1.18 7.12 -14.71
C SER A 124 -1.72 5.72 -14.98
N ASP A 125 -2.29 5.06 -13.98
CA ASP A 125 -3.01 3.79 -14.11
C ASP A 125 -4.54 4.02 -14.06
N ALA A 126 -5.05 4.74 -15.07
CA ALA A 126 -6.45 5.14 -15.15
C ALA A 126 -7.44 3.95 -15.14
N GLN A 127 -7.00 2.77 -15.50
CA GLN A 127 -7.83 1.56 -15.57
C GLN A 127 -7.48 0.51 -14.52
N SER A 128 -6.60 0.82 -13.57
CA SER A 128 -6.10 -0.10 -12.53
C SER A 128 -5.47 -1.39 -13.09
N ARG A 129 -4.96 -1.39 -14.31
CA ARG A 129 -4.38 -2.59 -14.93
C ARG A 129 -3.09 -3.01 -14.26
N VAL A 130 -2.21 -2.05 -13.99
CA VAL A 130 -0.94 -2.31 -13.30
C VAL A 130 -1.19 -2.66 -11.84
N GLN A 131 -2.12 -1.95 -11.18
CA GLN A 131 -2.55 -2.26 -9.83
C GLN A 131 -2.99 -3.73 -9.70
N ILE A 132 -3.87 -4.19 -10.60
CA ILE A 132 -4.38 -5.57 -10.59
C ILE A 132 -3.25 -6.57 -10.92
N ALA A 133 -2.40 -6.27 -11.90
CA ALA A 133 -1.29 -7.14 -12.32
C ALA A 133 -0.25 -7.34 -11.21
N LEU A 134 -0.02 -6.33 -10.34
CA LEU A 134 0.84 -6.44 -9.16
C LEU A 134 0.12 -7.08 -7.94
N GLY A 135 -1.15 -7.49 -8.10
CA GLY A 135 -1.91 -8.08 -7.00
C GLY A 135 -2.22 -7.11 -5.86
N SER A 136 -2.19 -5.79 -6.15
CA SER A 136 -2.57 -4.78 -5.17
C SER A 136 -4.05 -4.82 -4.87
N SER A 137 -4.40 -4.76 -3.60
CA SER A 137 -5.77 -4.87 -3.10
C SER A 137 -6.50 -3.51 -3.08
N GLY A 138 -5.76 -2.40 -3.17
CA GLY A 138 -6.33 -1.06 -3.10
C GLY A 138 -5.28 0.05 -3.04
N VAL A 139 -5.69 1.21 -2.52
CA VAL A 139 -4.81 2.35 -2.24
C VAL A 139 -5.04 2.82 -0.79
N PRO A 140 -3.99 3.20 -0.07
CA PRO A 140 -2.59 3.15 -0.48
C PRO A 140 -2.00 1.74 -0.32
N GLU A 141 -1.01 1.44 -1.15
CA GLU A 141 -0.23 0.22 -1.06
C GLU A 141 1.16 0.47 -1.63
N SER A 142 2.20 -0.11 -1.01
CA SER A 142 3.57 0.16 -1.42
C SER A 142 4.36 -1.12 -1.63
N PHE A 143 5.24 -1.13 -2.64
CA PHE A 143 6.08 -2.25 -2.99
C PHE A 143 7.55 -1.83 -2.96
N VAL A 144 8.40 -2.63 -2.33
CA VAL A 144 9.85 -2.53 -2.48
C VAL A 144 10.26 -3.41 -3.66
N ILE A 145 10.89 -2.78 -4.66
CA ILE A 145 11.37 -3.42 -5.88
C ILE A 145 12.89 -3.36 -5.86
N ASP A 146 13.56 -4.49 -6.14
CA ASP A 146 15.02 -4.51 -6.27
C ASP A 146 15.50 -3.96 -7.62
N GLY A 147 16.80 -3.73 -7.73
CA GLY A 147 17.41 -3.20 -8.97
C GLY A 147 17.28 -4.10 -10.21
N ARG A 148 16.75 -5.31 -10.07
CA ARG A 148 16.47 -6.27 -11.17
C ARG A 148 14.98 -6.34 -11.50
N GLY A 149 14.14 -5.54 -10.81
CA GLY A 149 12.69 -5.53 -11.01
C GLY A 149 11.95 -6.68 -10.30
N VAL A 150 12.52 -7.24 -9.23
CA VAL A 150 11.85 -8.27 -8.42
C VAL A 150 11.18 -7.61 -7.21
N ILE A 151 9.94 -7.98 -6.94
CA ILE A 151 9.18 -7.53 -5.77
C ILE A 151 9.77 -8.20 -4.53
N ARG A 152 10.25 -7.41 -3.58
CA ARG A 152 10.90 -7.88 -2.35
C ARG A 152 10.00 -7.76 -1.12
N TYR A 153 9.10 -6.80 -1.13
CA TYR A 153 8.17 -6.58 -0.02
C TYR A 153 6.92 -5.84 -0.51
N GLN A 154 5.79 -6.12 0.12
CA GLN A 154 4.52 -5.44 -0.10
C GLN A 154 3.99 -4.93 1.24
N HIS A 155 3.73 -3.63 1.32
CA HIS A 155 3.07 -2.99 2.45
C HIS A 155 1.64 -2.63 2.08
N ILE A 156 0.68 -3.27 2.74
CA ILE A 156 -0.75 -3.06 2.50
C ILE A 156 -1.26 -1.98 3.45
N GLY A 157 -1.90 -0.98 2.90
CA GLY A 157 -2.40 0.18 3.65
C GLY A 157 -1.38 1.31 3.78
N ALA A 158 -1.75 2.34 4.54
CA ALA A 158 -0.92 3.52 4.73
C ALA A 158 0.34 3.23 5.56
N ILE A 159 1.49 3.64 5.06
CA ILE A 159 2.76 3.58 5.81
C ILE A 159 2.67 4.55 6.99
N LYS A 160 2.81 4.02 8.20
CA LYS A 160 2.82 4.79 9.45
C LYS A 160 4.26 5.10 9.88
N PRO A 161 4.49 6.08 10.77
CA PRO A 161 5.83 6.35 11.30
C PRO A 161 6.52 5.13 11.91
N ALA A 162 5.77 4.20 12.50
CA ALA A 162 6.29 2.96 13.05
C ALA A 162 6.84 2.00 11.98
N ASP A 163 6.34 2.09 10.74
CA ASP A 163 6.70 1.18 9.65
C ASP A 163 7.99 1.62 8.94
N VAL A 164 8.44 2.87 9.14
CA VAL A 164 9.61 3.46 8.46
C VAL A 164 10.85 2.60 8.62
N ALA A 165 11.12 2.11 9.84
CA ALA A 165 12.29 1.27 10.10
C ALA A 165 12.22 -0.07 9.35
N LEU A 166 11.02 -0.64 9.18
CA LEU A 166 10.80 -1.86 8.41
C LEU A 166 11.03 -1.59 6.91
N ILE A 167 10.41 -0.54 6.36
CA ILE A 167 10.58 -0.18 4.93
C ILE A 167 12.06 0.07 4.60
N MET A 168 12.79 0.79 5.45
CA MET A 168 14.23 1.03 5.25
C MET A 168 15.04 -0.27 5.22
N ARG A 169 14.76 -1.21 6.14
CA ARG A 169 15.41 -2.53 6.15
C ARG A 169 15.10 -3.32 4.88
N GLN A 170 13.86 -3.30 4.41
CA GLN A 170 13.47 -4.00 3.19
C GLN A 170 14.19 -3.43 1.95
N LEU A 171 14.32 -2.11 1.87
CA LEU A 171 15.07 -1.44 0.81
C LEU A 171 16.58 -1.79 0.86
N GLU A 172 17.16 -1.89 2.06
CA GLU A 172 18.56 -2.26 2.22
C GLU A 172 18.82 -3.73 1.83
N GLN A 173 17.92 -4.64 2.19
CA GLN A 173 17.99 -6.05 1.80
C GLN A 173 17.74 -6.29 0.30
N ALA A 174 17.10 -5.34 -0.38
CA ALA A 174 16.83 -5.38 -1.81
C ALA A 174 17.99 -4.88 -2.70
N ARG A 175 19.12 -4.46 -2.12
CA ARG A 175 20.33 -4.00 -2.83
C ARG A 175 21.16 -5.10 -3.49
#